data_0fe51d9d7de0cfe91fc9bccc21ad3b98
#
_entry.id   0fe51d9d7de0cfe91fc9bccc21ad3b98
#
_cell.length_a   1.000
_cell.length_b   1.000
_cell.length_c   1.000
_cell.angle_alpha   90.00
_cell.angle_beta   90.00
_cell.angle_gamma   90.00
#
_symmetry.space_group_name_H-M   'P 1'
#
loop_
_entity.id
_entity.type
_entity.pdbx_description
1 polymer ?
#
loop_
_entity_poly.entity_id
_entity_poly.type
_entity_poly.pdbx_seq_one_letter_code
_entity_poly.pdbx_strand_id
1 'polypeptide(L)'
;MYFEFIKDAAPQTEELRTLYESLYELLKEAEELYWSAPQKSGMLLRRATEKVCRIYNSYYEIGFPENMVLEDYLCYTGEDAHNVMVSRFLSFVRKEQRDHLEWLRVWGDECIFMDENPHEISRSQDKLYLNVKKMMSAMLNVTREMCEKVDRMEQLERTIFDDTTLPGYQSEEELEELLWQQEEEARKERRKNFFTRLLRKEKKQEKESESCQK
;
A
#
# COMPACT_ATOMS: atom_id res chain seq x y z
N MET A 1 7.02 -7.21 -11.62
CA MET A 1 6.32 -7.40 -10.33
C MET A 1 7.22 -8.20 -9.40
N TYR A 2 7.39 -7.73 -8.17
CA TYR A 2 8.34 -8.30 -7.19
C TYR A 2 7.87 -9.64 -6.61
N PHE A 3 6.56 -9.90 -6.61
CA PHE A 3 5.94 -11.05 -5.96
C PHE A 3 5.52 -12.17 -6.93
N GLU A 4 5.96 -12.14 -8.19
CA GLU A 4 5.61 -13.16 -9.20
C GLU A 4 6.00 -14.59 -8.79
N PHE A 5 7.08 -14.74 -8.02
CA PHE A 5 7.53 -16.04 -7.53
C PHE A 5 6.47 -16.78 -6.67
N ILE A 6 5.48 -16.06 -6.11
CA ILE A 6 4.39 -16.68 -5.33
C ILE A 6 3.52 -17.56 -6.22
N LYS A 7 3.40 -17.28 -7.51
CA LYS A 7 2.65 -18.10 -8.47
C LYS A 7 3.31 -19.46 -8.73
N ASP A 8 4.62 -19.52 -8.54
CA ASP A 8 5.39 -20.76 -8.76
C ASP A 8 5.31 -21.69 -7.55
N ALA A 9 4.72 -21.21 -6.44
CA ALA A 9 4.46 -22.03 -5.26
C ALA A 9 3.46 -23.14 -5.61
N ALA A 10 3.74 -24.37 -5.14
CA ALA A 10 2.91 -25.54 -5.37
C ALA A 10 2.30 -26.07 -4.06
N PRO A 11 1.33 -25.34 -3.47
CA PRO A 11 0.74 -25.70 -2.20
C PRO A 11 0.03 -27.05 -2.27
N GLN A 12 0.21 -27.87 -1.22
CA GLN A 12 -0.24 -29.27 -1.19
C GLN A 12 -1.74 -29.43 -0.98
N THR A 13 -2.41 -28.42 -0.42
CA THR A 13 -3.85 -28.45 -0.13
C THR A 13 -4.58 -27.33 -0.87
N GLU A 14 -5.89 -27.53 -1.11
CA GLU A 14 -6.76 -26.53 -1.74
C GLU A 14 -6.90 -25.27 -0.87
N GLU A 15 -6.91 -25.43 0.45
CA GLU A 15 -6.94 -24.30 1.40
C GLU A 15 -5.69 -23.43 1.24
N LEU A 16 -4.51 -24.03 1.24
CA LEU A 16 -3.26 -23.30 1.02
C LEU A 16 -3.23 -22.63 -0.35
N ARG A 17 -3.70 -23.30 -1.40
CA ARG A 17 -3.79 -22.70 -2.74
C ARG A 17 -4.61 -21.42 -2.74
N THR A 18 -5.79 -21.44 -2.16
CA THR A 18 -6.68 -20.27 -2.04
C THR A 18 -6.01 -19.13 -1.25
N LEU A 19 -5.24 -19.45 -0.19
CA LEU A 19 -4.50 -18.46 0.56
C LEU A 19 -3.37 -17.82 -0.27
N TYR A 20 -2.63 -18.61 -1.05
CA TYR A 20 -1.56 -18.11 -1.94
C TYR A 20 -2.11 -17.24 -3.06
N GLU A 21 -3.21 -17.64 -3.71
CA GLU A 21 -3.89 -16.82 -4.72
C GLU A 21 -4.35 -15.48 -4.13
N SER A 22 -5.01 -15.52 -2.97
CA SER A 22 -5.43 -14.30 -2.26
C SER A 22 -4.27 -13.43 -1.83
N LEU A 23 -3.16 -14.01 -1.40
CA LEU A 23 -1.93 -13.29 -1.06
C LEU A 23 -1.35 -12.58 -2.29
N TYR A 24 -1.22 -13.32 -3.40
CA TYR A 24 -0.70 -12.78 -4.65
C TYR A 24 -1.52 -11.58 -5.14
N GLU A 25 -2.85 -11.69 -5.18
CA GLU A 25 -3.72 -10.59 -5.64
C GLU A 25 -3.59 -9.34 -4.75
N LEU A 26 -3.51 -9.50 -3.42
CA LEU A 26 -3.27 -8.38 -2.51
C LEU A 26 -1.92 -7.69 -2.77
N LEU A 27 -0.87 -8.45 -3.02
CA LEU A 27 0.47 -7.92 -3.25
C LEU A 27 0.59 -7.24 -4.62
N LYS A 28 -0.07 -7.81 -5.64
CA LYS A 28 -0.19 -7.19 -6.96
C LYS A 28 -0.88 -5.84 -6.89
N GLU A 29 -2.04 -5.77 -6.25
CA GLU A 29 -2.78 -4.52 -6.06
C GLU A 29 -1.96 -3.51 -5.24
N ALA A 30 -1.22 -3.96 -4.22
CA ALA A 30 -0.34 -3.09 -3.44
C ALA A 30 0.77 -2.44 -4.28
N GLU A 31 1.40 -3.19 -5.21
CA GLU A 31 2.36 -2.63 -6.16
C GLU A 31 1.73 -1.61 -7.11
N GLU A 32 0.53 -1.91 -7.64
CA GLU A 32 -0.20 -1.03 -8.57
C GLU A 32 -0.61 0.30 -7.91
N LEU A 33 -0.93 0.27 -6.60
CA LEU A 33 -1.36 1.45 -5.85
C LEU A 33 -0.21 2.20 -5.15
N TYR A 34 1.01 1.71 -5.22
CA TYR A 34 2.14 2.26 -4.46
C TYR A 34 2.30 3.77 -4.63
N TRP A 35 2.33 4.27 -5.88
CA TRP A 35 2.52 5.69 -6.18
C TRP A 35 1.22 6.50 -6.12
N SER A 36 0.11 5.92 -6.56
CA SER A 36 -1.18 6.64 -6.67
C SER A 36 -1.94 6.74 -5.34
N ALA A 37 -1.81 5.73 -4.48
CA ALA A 37 -2.52 5.65 -3.20
C ALA A 37 -1.70 4.87 -2.15
N PRO A 38 -0.56 5.42 -1.68
CA PRO A 38 0.38 4.71 -0.81
C PRO A 38 -0.24 4.23 0.51
N GLN A 39 -1.20 4.96 1.08
CA GLN A 39 -1.92 4.50 2.27
C GLN A 39 -2.71 3.21 1.99
N LYS A 40 -3.36 3.09 0.82
CA LYS A 40 -4.08 1.87 0.42
C LYS A 40 -3.12 0.72 0.14
N SER A 41 -1.98 1.01 -0.49
CA SER A 41 -0.91 0.02 -0.65
C SER A 41 -0.46 -0.54 0.71
N GLY A 42 -0.23 0.31 1.71
CA GLY A 42 0.12 -0.12 3.08
C GLY A 42 -0.98 -0.96 3.76
N MET A 43 -2.25 -0.61 3.57
CA MET A 43 -3.40 -1.41 4.06
C MET A 43 -3.45 -2.81 3.42
N LEU A 44 -3.17 -2.89 2.11
CA LEU A 44 -3.11 -4.17 1.40
C LEU A 44 -1.94 -5.03 1.88
N LEU A 45 -0.77 -4.44 2.14
CA LEU A 45 0.37 -5.13 2.73
C LEU A 45 0.05 -5.68 4.12
N ARG A 46 -0.67 -4.94 4.95
CA ARG A 46 -1.15 -5.45 6.25
C ARG A 46 -2.06 -6.67 6.08
N ARG A 47 -3.03 -6.61 5.17
CA ARG A 47 -3.92 -7.74 4.85
C ARG A 47 -3.14 -8.93 4.28
N ALA A 48 -2.14 -8.68 3.44
CA ALA A 48 -1.23 -9.70 2.93
C ALA A 48 -0.46 -10.38 4.07
N THR A 49 -0.03 -9.61 5.08
CA THR A 49 0.63 -10.15 6.29
C THR A 49 -0.27 -11.12 7.05
N GLU A 50 -1.56 -10.84 7.18
CA GLU A 50 -2.52 -11.80 7.75
C GLU A 50 -2.60 -13.10 6.95
N LYS A 51 -2.55 -13.02 5.61
CA LYS A 51 -2.51 -14.22 4.77
C LYS A 51 -1.26 -15.05 4.99
N VAL A 52 -0.09 -14.41 5.12
CA VAL A 52 1.17 -15.09 5.47
C VAL A 52 1.03 -15.82 6.82
N CYS A 53 0.50 -15.14 7.84
CA CYS A 53 0.28 -15.77 9.14
C CYS A 53 -0.68 -16.98 9.06
N ARG A 54 -1.75 -16.88 8.26
CA ARG A 54 -2.69 -17.99 8.03
C ARG A 54 -2.05 -19.16 7.28
N ILE A 55 -1.18 -18.88 6.30
CA ILE A 55 -0.42 -19.92 5.59
C ILE A 55 0.46 -20.68 6.59
N TYR A 56 1.19 -19.98 7.46
CA TYR A 56 1.97 -20.63 8.52
C TYR A 56 1.10 -21.41 9.49
N ASN A 57 -0.06 -20.85 9.90
CA ASN A 57 -1.01 -21.53 10.78
C ASN A 57 -1.50 -22.86 10.17
N SER A 58 -1.94 -22.82 8.93
CA SER A 58 -2.43 -24.01 8.21
C SER A 58 -1.32 -25.03 7.97
N TYR A 59 -0.14 -24.60 7.48
CA TYR A 59 0.96 -25.49 7.15
C TYR A 59 1.56 -26.20 8.38
N TYR A 60 1.73 -25.48 9.49
CA TYR A 60 2.29 -26.04 10.74
C TYR A 60 1.24 -26.56 11.70
N GLU A 61 -0.03 -26.54 11.33
CA GLU A 61 -1.17 -26.99 12.16
C GLU A 61 -1.12 -26.37 13.57
N ILE A 62 -0.92 -25.04 13.65
CA ILE A 62 -0.73 -24.36 14.94
C ILE A 62 -2.01 -24.32 15.76
N GLY A 63 -3.16 -24.18 15.08
CA GLY A 63 -4.48 -24.24 15.69
C GLY A 63 -5.14 -22.89 15.99
N PHE A 64 -4.63 -21.79 15.46
CA PHE A 64 -5.34 -20.52 15.54
C PHE A 64 -6.68 -20.60 14.79
N PRO A 65 -7.77 -20.03 15.32
CA PRO A 65 -9.04 -19.89 14.63
C PRO A 65 -8.95 -19.10 13.32
N GLU A 66 -9.85 -19.38 12.36
CA GLU A 66 -9.84 -18.73 11.04
C GLU A 66 -10.07 -17.22 11.07
N ASN A 67 -10.78 -16.71 12.07
CA ASN A 67 -11.15 -15.31 12.19
C ASN A 67 -10.14 -14.44 12.98
N MET A 68 -8.95 -14.97 13.22
CA MET A 68 -7.88 -14.22 13.92
C MET A 68 -7.42 -13.02 13.10
N VAL A 69 -7.18 -11.90 13.80
CA VAL A 69 -6.54 -10.72 13.26
C VAL A 69 -5.02 -10.79 13.43
N LEU A 70 -4.28 -9.93 12.73
CA LEU A 70 -2.82 -9.98 12.72
C LEU A 70 -2.19 -9.87 14.11
N GLU A 71 -2.78 -9.05 14.99
CA GLU A 71 -2.33 -8.87 16.37
C GLU A 71 -2.35 -10.16 17.15
N ASP A 72 -3.37 -10.99 16.97
CA ASP A 72 -3.54 -12.25 17.69
C ASP A 72 -2.43 -13.28 17.39
N TYR A 73 -1.80 -13.21 16.19
CA TYR A 73 -0.66 -14.07 15.86
C TYR A 73 0.64 -13.65 16.54
N LEU A 74 0.78 -12.37 16.84
CA LEU A 74 2.06 -11.77 17.27
C LEU A 74 2.08 -11.41 18.75
N CYS A 75 0.92 -11.15 19.36
CA CYS A 75 0.83 -10.64 20.73
C CYS A 75 0.34 -11.69 21.71
N TYR A 76 1.00 -11.74 22.87
CA TYR A 76 0.55 -12.54 23.99
C TYR A 76 -0.66 -11.87 24.66
N THR A 77 -1.62 -12.70 25.09
CA THR A 77 -2.78 -12.29 25.86
C THR A 77 -2.71 -12.82 27.29
N GLY A 78 -3.75 -12.58 28.10
CA GLY A 78 -3.88 -13.22 29.41
C GLY A 78 -4.31 -14.67 29.37
N GLU A 79 -4.60 -15.25 28.20
CA GLU A 79 -5.11 -16.61 28.02
C GLU A 79 -3.98 -17.59 27.71
N ASP A 80 -3.80 -18.62 28.57
CA ASP A 80 -2.72 -19.59 28.42
C ASP A 80 -2.79 -20.36 27.09
N ALA A 81 -3.97 -20.76 26.66
CA ALA A 81 -4.15 -21.50 25.41
C ALA A 81 -3.72 -20.67 24.20
N HIS A 82 -4.08 -19.38 24.16
CA HIS A 82 -3.65 -18.45 23.12
C HIS A 82 -2.14 -18.26 23.16
N ASN A 83 -1.56 -18.03 24.32
CA ASN A 83 -0.11 -17.82 24.48
C ASN A 83 0.71 -19.03 24.02
N VAL A 84 0.21 -20.24 24.20
CA VAL A 84 0.83 -21.46 23.66
C VAL A 84 0.84 -21.45 22.13
N MET A 85 -0.26 -21.05 21.48
CA MET A 85 -0.33 -20.94 20.02
C MET A 85 0.61 -19.85 19.48
N VAL A 86 0.65 -18.67 20.12
CA VAL A 86 1.60 -17.59 19.78
C VAL A 86 3.05 -18.06 19.93
N SER A 87 3.40 -18.72 21.04
CA SER A 87 4.74 -19.28 21.23
C SER A 87 5.11 -20.28 20.17
N ARG A 88 4.18 -21.18 19.79
CA ARG A 88 4.36 -22.16 18.72
C ARG A 88 4.54 -21.47 17.37
N PHE A 89 3.70 -20.51 17.01
CA PHE A 89 3.83 -19.71 15.78
C PHE A 89 5.20 -19.05 15.70
N LEU A 90 5.58 -18.32 16.76
CA LEU A 90 6.84 -17.61 16.81
C LEU A 90 8.06 -18.55 16.81
N SER A 91 7.94 -19.84 17.16
CA SER A 91 9.03 -20.81 17.05
C SER A 91 9.36 -21.16 15.59
N PHE A 92 8.42 -21.07 14.67
CA PHE A 92 8.60 -21.33 13.25
C PHE A 92 9.11 -20.11 12.47
N VAL A 93 9.00 -18.90 13.06
CA VAL A 93 9.39 -17.63 12.45
C VAL A 93 10.71 -17.15 13.03
N ARG A 94 11.72 -16.87 12.19
CA ARG A 94 13.00 -16.32 12.66
C ARG A 94 12.80 -14.95 13.30
N LYS A 95 13.72 -14.56 14.19
CA LYS A 95 13.64 -13.27 14.88
C LYS A 95 13.51 -12.09 13.91
N GLU A 96 14.33 -12.06 12.87
CA GLU A 96 14.29 -11.03 11.84
C GLU A 96 12.92 -10.92 11.14
N GLN A 97 12.29 -12.07 10.87
CA GLN A 97 10.95 -12.11 10.28
C GLN A 97 9.87 -11.63 11.24
N ARG A 98 10.01 -11.89 12.53
CA ARG A 98 9.10 -11.34 13.56
C ARG A 98 9.15 -9.83 13.56
N ASP A 99 10.34 -9.25 13.47
CA ASP A 99 10.53 -7.80 13.42
C ASP A 99 9.87 -7.22 12.16
N HIS A 100 9.96 -7.92 11.01
CA HIS A 100 9.26 -7.53 9.78
C HIS A 100 7.74 -7.64 9.91
N LEU A 101 7.21 -8.73 10.48
CA LEU A 101 5.77 -8.90 10.70
C LEU A 101 5.21 -7.82 11.62
N GLU A 102 5.92 -7.51 12.71
CA GLU A 102 5.52 -6.44 13.63
C GLU A 102 5.59 -5.05 12.96
N TRP A 103 6.60 -4.79 12.16
CA TRP A 103 6.70 -3.58 11.36
C TRP A 103 5.51 -3.44 10.41
N LEU A 104 5.16 -4.50 9.68
CA LEU A 104 4.02 -4.54 8.76
C LEU A 104 2.70 -4.32 9.49
N ARG A 105 2.54 -4.87 10.71
CA ARG A 105 1.37 -4.65 11.55
C ARG A 105 1.24 -3.17 11.93
N VAL A 106 2.27 -2.62 12.57
CA VAL A 106 2.24 -1.25 13.12
C VAL A 106 2.00 -0.22 12.01
N TRP A 107 2.74 -0.29 10.92
CA TRP A 107 2.59 0.67 9.83
C TRP A 107 1.34 0.42 8.98
N GLY A 108 0.86 -0.81 8.94
CA GLY A 108 -0.42 -1.11 8.31
C GLY A 108 -1.60 -0.51 9.09
N ASP A 109 -1.56 -0.54 10.42
CA ASP A 109 -2.54 0.12 11.28
C ASP A 109 -2.49 1.65 11.11
N GLU A 110 -1.31 2.25 11.00
CA GLU A 110 -1.15 3.68 10.67
C GLU A 110 -1.74 4.03 9.29
N CYS A 111 -1.58 3.17 8.30
CA CYS A 111 -2.19 3.38 6.98
C CYS A 111 -3.73 3.34 7.04
N ILE A 112 -4.32 2.45 7.85
CA ILE A 112 -5.77 2.42 8.08
C ILE A 112 -6.22 3.72 8.75
N PHE A 113 -5.51 4.14 9.81
CA PHE A 113 -5.83 5.40 10.49
C PHE A 113 -5.78 6.60 9.55
N MET A 114 -4.79 6.67 8.66
CA MET A 114 -4.67 7.74 7.66
C MET A 114 -5.80 7.71 6.64
N ASP A 115 -6.29 6.54 6.21
CA ASP A 115 -7.40 6.42 5.28
C ASP A 115 -8.72 6.94 5.90
N GLU A 116 -8.91 6.67 7.20
CA GLU A 116 -10.05 7.20 7.97
C GLU A 116 -9.92 8.71 8.26
N ASN A 117 -8.69 9.25 8.26
CA ASN A 117 -8.38 10.64 8.61
C ASN A 117 -7.56 11.33 7.50
N PRO A 118 -8.14 11.61 6.31
CA PRO A 118 -7.39 12.06 5.13
C PRO A 118 -6.66 13.40 5.30
N HIS A 119 -7.03 14.20 6.30
CA HIS A 119 -6.31 15.45 6.61
C HIS A 119 -4.89 15.23 7.17
N GLU A 120 -4.62 14.06 7.73
CA GLU A 120 -3.29 13.70 8.25
C GLU A 120 -2.32 13.32 7.11
N ILE A 121 -2.82 12.81 6.00
CA ILE A 121 -2.01 12.40 4.83
C ILE A 121 -1.20 13.60 4.30
N SER A 122 -1.85 14.75 4.14
CA SER A 122 -1.20 15.95 3.56
C SER A 122 -0.02 16.48 4.39
N ARG A 123 0.05 16.14 5.69
CA ARG A 123 1.11 16.60 6.61
C ARG A 123 2.32 15.67 6.68
N SER A 124 2.17 14.41 6.22
CA SER A 124 3.18 13.38 6.40
C SER A 124 3.42 12.51 5.16
N GLN A 125 3.13 13.06 3.98
CA GLN A 125 3.19 12.29 2.72
C GLN A 125 4.56 11.66 2.45
N ASP A 126 5.65 12.43 2.61
CA ASP A 126 7.02 11.89 2.41
C ASP A 126 7.33 10.75 3.38
N LYS A 127 6.89 10.90 4.65
CA LYS A 127 7.03 9.86 5.66
C LYS A 127 6.21 8.62 5.31
N LEU A 128 5.01 8.81 4.75
CA LEU A 128 4.15 7.73 4.30
C LEU A 128 4.83 6.90 3.21
N TYR A 129 5.33 7.53 2.14
CA TYR A 129 6.06 6.83 1.07
C TYR A 129 7.26 6.06 1.61
N LEU A 130 8.07 6.67 2.48
CA LEU A 130 9.22 5.99 3.07
C LEU A 130 8.81 4.76 3.88
N ASN A 131 7.70 4.83 4.62
CA ASN A 131 7.22 3.71 5.42
C ASN A 131 6.63 2.60 4.54
N VAL A 132 5.85 2.94 3.52
CA VAL A 132 5.31 1.96 2.57
C VAL A 132 6.44 1.28 1.78
N LYS A 133 7.49 2.01 1.40
CA LYS A 133 8.71 1.43 0.80
C LYS A 133 9.36 0.37 1.71
N LYS A 134 9.49 0.69 3.00
CA LYS A 134 10.00 -0.27 3.99
C LYS A 134 9.07 -1.46 4.18
N MET A 135 7.74 -1.24 4.16
CA MET A 135 6.75 -2.31 4.24
C MET A 135 6.84 -3.25 3.03
N MET A 136 7.01 -2.73 1.81
CA MET A 136 7.25 -3.54 0.61
C MET A 136 8.50 -4.39 0.74
N SER A 137 9.61 -3.80 1.19
CA SER A 137 10.86 -4.52 1.42
C SER A 137 10.72 -5.62 2.49
N ALA A 138 10.02 -5.32 3.59
CA ALA A 138 9.73 -6.30 4.65
C ALA A 138 8.84 -7.43 4.14
N MET A 139 7.78 -7.12 3.39
CA MET A 139 6.87 -8.10 2.80
C MET A 139 7.60 -9.03 1.81
N LEU A 140 8.49 -8.48 1.00
CA LEU A 140 9.29 -9.26 0.06
C LEU A 140 10.18 -10.28 0.79
N ASN A 141 10.78 -9.92 1.93
CA ASN A 141 11.57 -10.82 2.74
C ASN A 141 10.70 -11.89 3.42
N VAL A 142 9.56 -11.49 3.97
CA VAL A 142 8.62 -12.39 4.66
C VAL A 142 8.05 -13.43 3.70
N THR A 143 7.58 -13.01 2.53
CA THR A 143 6.97 -13.92 1.54
C THR A 143 7.98 -14.88 0.94
N ARG A 144 9.24 -14.45 0.71
CA ARG A 144 10.31 -15.34 0.28
C ARG A 144 10.59 -16.44 1.29
N GLU A 145 10.84 -16.06 2.54
CA GLU A 145 11.12 -17.05 3.58
C GLU A 145 9.94 -18.00 3.75
N MET A 146 8.72 -17.51 3.63
CA MET A 146 7.52 -18.35 3.64
C MET A 146 7.55 -19.38 2.51
N CYS A 147 7.75 -18.96 1.26
CA CYS A 147 7.81 -19.88 0.12
C CYS A 147 8.97 -20.89 0.23
N GLU A 148 10.14 -20.46 0.68
CA GLU A 148 11.27 -21.35 0.92
C GLU A 148 10.95 -22.43 1.97
N LYS A 149 10.24 -22.08 3.05
CA LYS A 149 9.94 -22.99 4.16
C LYS A 149 8.74 -23.89 3.89
N VAL A 150 7.65 -23.31 3.37
CA VAL A 150 6.38 -24.01 3.18
C VAL A 150 6.39 -24.85 1.92
N ASP A 151 6.86 -24.30 0.81
CA ASP A 151 6.87 -24.98 -0.50
C ASP A 151 8.20 -25.60 -0.86
N ARG A 152 9.21 -25.48 0.01
CA ARG A 152 10.57 -25.97 -0.22
C ARG A 152 11.15 -25.46 -1.54
N MET A 153 10.77 -24.27 -1.96
CA MET A 153 11.35 -23.61 -3.10
C MET A 153 12.86 -23.46 -2.87
N GLU A 154 13.66 -23.71 -3.89
CA GLU A 154 15.10 -23.44 -3.84
C GLU A 154 15.32 -21.96 -3.51
N GLN A 155 16.46 -21.61 -2.91
CA GLN A 155 16.77 -20.25 -2.47
C GLN A 155 16.37 -19.22 -3.53
N LEU A 156 15.31 -18.46 -3.24
CA LEU A 156 14.80 -17.43 -4.12
C LEU A 156 15.81 -16.29 -4.21
N GLU A 157 16.05 -15.80 -5.41
CA GLU A 157 17.00 -14.72 -5.65
C GLU A 157 16.65 -13.49 -4.79
N ARG A 158 17.64 -12.97 -4.05
CA ARG A 158 17.45 -11.79 -3.21
C ARG A 158 17.39 -10.52 -4.05
N THR A 159 16.21 -10.18 -4.50
CA THR A 159 15.95 -8.92 -5.20
C THR A 159 15.79 -7.78 -4.19
N ILE A 160 16.48 -6.68 -4.36
CA ILE A 160 16.27 -5.46 -3.57
C ILE A 160 15.04 -4.75 -4.14
N PHE A 161 14.14 -4.31 -3.28
CA PHE A 161 12.97 -3.54 -3.69
C PHE A 161 13.41 -2.16 -4.18
N ASP A 162 13.10 -1.87 -5.43
CA ASP A 162 13.32 -0.58 -6.09
C ASP A 162 11.97 -0.01 -6.56
N ASP A 163 11.49 1.00 -5.89
CA ASP A 163 10.19 1.63 -6.16
C ASP A 163 10.14 2.34 -7.52
N THR A 164 11.30 2.72 -8.08
CA THR A 164 11.34 3.34 -9.42
C THR A 164 10.88 2.42 -10.55
N THR A 165 10.87 1.11 -10.30
CA THR A 165 10.41 0.10 -11.26
C THR A 165 8.91 -0.17 -11.21
N LEU A 166 8.21 0.41 -10.24
CA LEU A 166 6.77 0.21 -10.08
C LEU A 166 5.95 1.09 -11.06
N PRO A 167 4.76 0.63 -11.46
CA PRO A 167 3.85 1.41 -12.28
C PRO A 167 3.51 2.76 -11.63
N GLY A 168 3.52 3.84 -12.41
CA GLY A 168 3.19 5.18 -11.94
C GLY A 168 4.37 5.97 -11.35
N TYR A 169 5.59 5.40 -11.34
CA TYR A 169 6.79 6.20 -11.03
C TYR A 169 6.93 7.35 -12.01
N GLN A 170 7.22 8.51 -11.48
CA GLN A 170 7.56 9.71 -12.26
C GLN A 170 8.92 10.22 -11.78
N SER A 171 9.83 10.45 -12.69
CA SER A 171 11.11 11.07 -12.37
C SER A 171 10.92 12.53 -11.91
N GLU A 172 11.91 13.10 -11.24
CA GLU A 172 11.87 14.52 -10.85
C GLU A 172 11.69 15.43 -12.07
N GLU A 173 12.31 15.10 -13.20
CA GLU A 173 12.20 15.84 -14.47
C GLU A 173 10.77 15.78 -15.03
N GLU A 174 10.12 14.61 -15.02
CA GLU A 174 8.73 14.44 -15.45
C GLU A 174 7.75 15.19 -14.54
N LEU A 175 7.99 15.18 -13.24
CA LEU A 175 7.19 15.93 -12.26
C LEU A 175 7.32 17.44 -12.46
N GLU A 176 8.54 17.96 -12.68
CA GLU A 176 8.78 19.37 -12.97
C GLU A 176 8.09 19.80 -14.27
N GLU A 177 8.14 18.96 -15.31
CA GLU A 177 7.47 19.24 -16.58
C GLU A 177 5.94 19.28 -16.43
N LEU A 178 5.37 18.33 -15.67
CA LEU A 178 3.93 18.31 -15.36
C LEU A 178 3.49 19.55 -14.56
N LEU A 179 4.25 19.94 -13.57
CA LEU A 179 3.96 21.13 -12.77
C LEU A 179 4.01 22.40 -13.65
N TRP A 180 5.02 22.49 -14.52
CA TRP A 180 5.14 23.60 -15.46
C TRP A 180 3.94 23.66 -16.42
N GLN A 181 3.52 22.53 -16.97
CA GLN A 181 2.33 22.44 -17.84
C GLN A 181 1.07 22.89 -17.12
N GLN A 182 0.85 22.44 -15.89
CA GLN A 182 -0.30 22.83 -15.05
C GLN A 182 -0.31 24.33 -14.75
N GLU A 183 0.86 24.91 -14.43
CA GLU A 183 0.96 26.35 -14.23
C GLU A 183 0.67 27.15 -15.51
N GLU A 184 1.14 26.69 -16.65
CA GLU A 184 0.89 27.33 -17.92
C GLU A 184 -0.59 27.30 -18.30
N GLU A 185 -1.26 26.16 -18.10
CA GLU A 185 -2.73 26.04 -18.29
C GLU A 185 -3.49 26.97 -17.34
N ALA A 186 -3.13 26.99 -16.07
CA ALA A 186 -3.75 27.88 -15.09
C ALA A 186 -3.54 29.36 -15.46
N ARG A 187 -2.38 29.74 -16.02
CA ARG A 187 -2.11 31.09 -16.54
C ARG A 187 -2.99 31.41 -17.74
N LYS A 188 -3.13 30.46 -18.69
CA LYS A 188 -4.02 30.60 -19.87
C LYS A 188 -5.48 30.79 -19.43
N GLU A 189 -5.93 30.03 -18.48
CA GLU A 189 -7.31 30.11 -17.95
C GLU A 189 -7.57 31.43 -17.20
N ARG A 190 -6.62 31.89 -16.37
CA ARG A 190 -6.69 33.21 -15.72
C ARG A 190 -6.78 34.35 -16.74
N ARG A 191 -6.00 34.31 -17.82
CA ARG A 191 -6.06 35.30 -18.91
C ARG A 191 -7.42 35.27 -19.59
N LYS A 192 -7.95 34.09 -19.91
CA LYS A 192 -9.26 33.90 -20.52
C LYS A 192 -10.40 34.46 -19.66
N ASN A 193 -10.35 34.19 -18.37
CA ASN A 193 -11.32 34.69 -17.40
C ASN A 193 -11.23 36.21 -17.23
N PHE A 194 -10.03 36.78 -17.27
CA PHE A 194 -9.81 38.24 -17.21
C PHE A 194 -10.43 38.94 -18.44
N PHE A 195 -10.14 38.46 -19.64
CA PHE A 195 -10.74 39.00 -20.88
C PHE A 195 -12.26 38.88 -20.90
N THR A 196 -12.79 37.75 -20.46
CA THR A 196 -14.25 37.55 -20.35
C THR A 196 -14.90 38.56 -19.38
N ARG A 197 -14.23 38.89 -18.28
CA ARG A 197 -14.70 39.91 -17.33
C ARG A 197 -14.65 41.33 -17.90
N LEU A 198 -13.60 41.68 -18.67
CA LEU A 198 -13.49 42.97 -19.36
C LEU A 198 -14.61 43.15 -20.36
N LEU A 199 -14.83 42.19 -21.25
CA LEU A 199 -15.89 42.25 -22.26
C LEU A 199 -17.31 42.34 -21.64
N ARG A 200 -17.52 41.72 -20.48
CA ARG A 200 -18.78 41.87 -19.74
C ARG A 200 -18.97 43.27 -19.16
N LYS A 201 -17.90 43.92 -18.70
CA LYS A 201 -17.94 45.29 -18.20
C LYS A 201 -18.23 46.30 -19.32
N GLU A 202 -17.58 46.15 -20.47
CA GLU A 202 -17.83 47.01 -21.66
C GLU A 202 -19.29 46.94 -22.12
N LYS A 203 -19.82 45.70 -22.26
CA LYS A 203 -21.24 45.50 -22.63
C LYS A 203 -22.23 46.04 -21.59
N LYS A 204 -21.85 46.13 -20.34
CA LYS A 204 -22.69 46.70 -19.30
C LYS A 204 -22.70 48.24 -19.39
N GLN A 205 -21.54 48.85 -19.66
CA GLN A 205 -21.40 50.30 -19.84
C GLN A 205 -22.12 50.79 -21.11
N GLU A 206 -22.07 50.05 -22.21
CA GLU A 206 -22.82 50.36 -23.42
C GLU A 206 -24.34 50.36 -23.19
N LYS A 207 -24.85 49.36 -22.47
CA LYS A 207 -26.30 49.31 -22.10
C LYS A 207 -26.74 50.41 -21.18
N GLU A 208 -25.90 50.83 -20.24
CA GLU A 208 -26.19 51.94 -19.33
C GLU A 208 -26.18 53.30 -20.05
N SER A 209 -25.27 53.50 -21.06
CA SER A 209 -25.25 54.71 -21.86
C SER A 209 -26.45 54.81 -22.82
N GLU A 210 -26.94 53.72 -23.40
CA GLU A 210 -28.13 53.67 -24.24
C GLU A 210 -29.42 53.92 -23.44
N SER A 211 -29.46 53.56 -22.17
CA SER A 211 -30.64 53.79 -21.31
C SER A 211 -30.77 55.26 -20.80
N CYS A 212 -29.67 56.02 -20.82
CA CYS A 212 -29.66 57.44 -20.42
C CYS A 212 -30.00 58.40 -21.56
N GLN A 213 -30.12 57.92 -22.80
CA GLN A 213 -30.48 58.74 -23.97
C GLN A 213 -31.96 58.63 -24.39
N LYS A 214 -32.76 57.93 -23.64
CA LYS A 214 -34.22 57.85 -23.74
C LYS A 214 -34.90 58.56 -22.57
#